data_a8647d3cdb8ddb6dd58c05273ced1df0
#
_entry.id   a8647d3cdb8ddb6dd58c05273ced1df0
#
_cell.length_a   1.000
_cell.length_b   1.000
_cell.length_c   1.000
_cell.angle_alpha   90.00
_cell.angle_beta   90.00
_cell.angle_gamma   90.00
#
_symmetry.space_group_name_H-M   'P 1'
#
loop_
_entity.id
_entity.type
_entity.pdbx_description
1 polymer ?
#
loop_
_entity_poly.entity_id
_entity_poly.type
_entity_poly.pdbx_seq_one_letter_code
_entity_poly.pdbx_strand_id
1 'polypeptide(L)'
;MDTRNINLDRLVGNWESINLNPTVIIYRNGESYLLSVIHMNETSKQASPATYKIQEDEDAFFINYNMKRTAISHDTKLDILTISVLGDYMRN
;
A
#
# COMPACT_ATOMS: atom_id res chain seq x y z
N MET A 1 -11.44 -11.83 -20.56
CA MET A 1 -10.19 -12.01 -19.79
C MET A 1 -9.78 -10.71 -19.15
N ASP A 2 -9.38 -10.78 -17.91
CA ASP A 2 -8.91 -9.62 -17.20
C ASP A 2 -7.51 -9.24 -17.70
N THR A 3 -7.35 -7.99 -18.14
CA THR A 3 -6.08 -7.52 -18.67
C THR A 3 -5.24 -6.80 -17.63
N ARG A 4 -5.75 -6.65 -16.42
CA ARG A 4 -5.01 -6.01 -15.37
C ARG A 4 -3.87 -6.89 -14.89
N ASN A 5 -2.71 -6.27 -14.70
CA ASN A 5 -1.53 -7.00 -14.32
C ASN A 5 -1.37 -7.16 -12.81
N ILE A 6 -2.11 -6.37 -12.05
CA ILE A 6 -2.00 -6.40 -10.60
C ILE A 6 -3.00 -7.38 -10.01
N ASN A 7 -2.49 -8.27 -9.18
CA ASN A 7 -3.30 -9.16 -8.38
C ASN A 7 -3.11 -8.74 -6.92
N LEU A 8 -4.17 -8.27 -6.29
CA LEU A 8 -4.08 -7.76 -4.93
C LEU A 8 -3.62 -8.81 -3.92
N ASP A 9 -3.90 -10.09 -4.18
CA ASP A 9 -3.40 -11.14 -3.31
C ASP A 9 -1.87 -11.16 -3.24
N ARG A 10 -1.22 -10.75 -4.32
CA ARG A 10 0.25 -10.69 -4.36
C ARG A 10 0.81 -9.54 -3.55
N LEU A 11 -0.01 -8.55 -3.27
CA LEU A 11 0.41 -7.38 -2.50
C LEU A 11 0.27 -7.60 -1.00
N VAL A 12 -0.45 -8.62 -0.58
CA VAL A 12 -0.62 -8.90 0.84
C VAL A 12 0.74 -9.14 1.49
N GLY A 13 1.00 -8.45 2.59
CA GLY A 13 2.26 -8.58 3.33
C GLY A 13 2.75 -7.27 3.88
N ASN A 14 3.96 -7.30 4.40
CA ASN A 14 4.63 -6.15 4.98
C ASN A 14 5.56 -5.53 3.96
N TRP A 15 5.52 -4.19 3.87
CA TRP A 15 6.32 -3.45 2.91
C TRP A 15 7.12 -2.37 3.62
N GLU A 16 8.41 -2.34 3.36
CA GLU A 16 9.31 -1.33 3.91
C GLU A 16 9.65 -0.28 2.86
N SER A 17 9.63 0.97 3.29
CA SER A 17 9.95 2.08 2.41
C SER A 17 11.45 2.09 2.05
N ILE A 18 11.73 2.31 0.77
CA ILE A 18 13.09 2.54 0.30
C ILE A 18 13.53 3.96 0.68
N ASN A 19 12.57 4.85 0.89
CA ASN A 19 12.82 6.28 1.07
C ASN A 19 12.56 6.76 2.50
N LEU A 20 12.61 5.87 3.49
CA LEU A 20 12.41 6.20 4.91
C LEU A 20 11.01 6.73 5.23
N ASN A 21 10.04 6.38 4.44
CA ASN A 21 8.64 6.68 4.73
C ASN A 21 8.05 5.60 5.63
N PRO A 22 6.85 5.82 6.18
CA PRO A 22 6.25 4.83 7.07
C PRO A 22 6.08 3.46 6.44
N THR A 23 6.19 2.43 7.26
CA THR A 23 5.94 1.04 6.84
C THR A 23 4.48 0.89 6.42
N VAL A 24 4.26 0.05 5.42
CA VAL A 24 2.92 -0.25 4.91
C VAL A 24 2.65 -1.72 5.07
N ILE A 25 1.43 -2.04 5.50
CA ILE A 25 0.96 -3.42 5.58
C ILE A 25 -0.30 -3.53 4.73
N ILE A 26 -0.30 -4.48 3.81
CA ILE A 26 -1.49 -4.77 2.99
C ILE A 26 -2.03 -6.12 3.43
N TYR A 27 -3.33 -6.17 3.68
CA TYR A 27 -3.97 -7.40 4.12
C TYR A 27 -5.39 -7.48 3.60
N ARG A 28 -5.91 -8.69 3.60
CA ARG A 28 -7.26 -8.97 3.15
C ARG A 28 -8.20 -9.04 4.34
N ASN A 29 -9.37 -8.42 4.20
CA ASN A 29 -10.43 -8.49 5.19
C ASN A 29 -11.72 -8.83 4.47
N GLY A 30 -12.10 -10.12 4.50
CA GLY A 30 -13.23 -10.60 3.74
C GLY A 30 -12.98 -10.46 2.25
N GLU A 31 -13.83 -9.71 1.56
CA GLU A 31 -13.68 -9.46 0.13
C GLU A 31 -12.93 -8.17 -0.17
N SER A 32 -12.51 -7.48 0.87
CA SER A 32 -11.82 -6.19 0.72
C SER A 32 -10.35 -6.32 1.02
N TYR A 33 -9.54 -5.47 0.39
CA TYR A 33 -8.12 -5.34 0.69
C TYR A 33 -7.89 -4.01 1.36
N LEU A 34 -7.13 -4.05 2.44
CA LEU A 34 -6.84 -2.87 3.24
C LEU A 34 -5.36 -2.60 3.25
N LEU A 35 -5.02 -1.33 3.31
CA LEU A 35 -3.65 -0.87 3.40
C LEU A 35 -3.51 -0.01 4.64
N SER A 36 -2.63 -0.42 5.55
CA SER A 36 -2.35 0.35 6.76
C SER A 36 -0.99 1.01 6.66
N VAL A 37 -0.95 2.31 6.89
CA VAL A 37 0.29 3.08 6.98
C VAL A 37 0.61 3.19 8.46
N ILE A 38 1.77 2.68 8.86
CA ILE A 38 2.16 2.62 10.26
C ILE A 38 3.04 3.82 10.59
N HIS A 39 2.46 4.81 11.21
CA HIS A 39 3.20 5.98 11.66
C HIS A 39 3.77 5.74 13.05
N MET A 40 5.05 6.00 13.21
CA MET A 40 5.70 5.87 14.50
C MET A 40 5.91 7.25 15.10
N ASN A 41 5.41 7.44 16.32
CA ASN A 41 5.68 8.67 17.05
C ASN A 41 7.02 8.51 17.77
N GLU A 42 8.00 9.30 17.37
CA GLU A 42 9.35 9.17 17.92
C GLU A 42 9.44 9.55 19.40
N THR A 43 8.58 10.45 19.83
CA THR A 43 8.59 10.87 21.23
C THR A 43 7.99 9.82 22.15
N SER A 44 6.83 9.29 21.79
CA SER A 44 6.12 8.32 22.63
C SER A 44 6.50 6.88 22.32
N LYS A 45 7.19 6.63 21.19
CA LYS A 45 7.51 5.29 20.70
C LYS A 45 6.28 4.44 20.41
N GLN A 46 5.15 5.07 20.17
CA GLN A 46 3.91 4.38 19.85
C GLN A 46 3.66 4.36 18.34
N ALA A 47 3.20 3.21 17.85
CA ALA A 47 2.79 3.10 16.46
C ALA A 47 1.33 3.52 16.34
N SER A 48 1.04 4.27 15.29
CA SER A 48 -0.32 4.75 15.03
C SER A 48 -0.71 4.40 13.60
N PRO A 49 -1.46 3.30 13.40
CA PRO A 49 -1.83 2.90 12.05
C PRO A 49 -2.98 3.74 11.51
N ALA A 50 -2.88 4.08 10.24
CA ALA A 50 -3.97 4.67 9.50
C ALA A 50 -4.34 3.71 8.38
N THR A 51 -5.59 3.27 8.35
CA THR A 51 -6.03 2.20 7.45
C THR A 51 -6.91 2.75 6.35
N TYR A 52 -6.64 2.32 5.14
CA TYR A 52 -7.36 2.73 3.94
C TYR A 52 -7.81 1.52 3.17
N LYS A 53 -9.01 1.60 2.59
CA LYS A 53 -9.48 0.53 1.71
C LYS A 53 -8.86 0.73 0.33
N ILE A 54 -8.29 -0.34 -0.22
CA ILE A 54 -7.77 -0.31 -1.58
C ILE A 54 -8.97 -0.38 -2.53
N GLN A 55 -9.08 0.59 -3.40
CA GLN A 55 -10.16 0.70 -4.36
C GLN A 55 -9.64 0.45 -5.75
N GLU A 56 -10.53 0.06 -6.62
CA GLU A 56 -10.20 -0.29 -7.98
C GLU A 56 -10.99 0.58 -8.94
N ASP A 57 -10.29 1.15 -9.91
CA ASP A 57 -10.87 1.80 -11.06
C ASP A 57 -10.48 0.98 -12.29
N GLU A 58 -10.97 1.34 -13.47
CA GLU A 58 -10.85 0.52 -14.68
C GLU A 58 -9.48 -0.14 -14.87
N ASP A 59 -8.41 0.59 -14.67
CA ASP A 59 -7.06 0.09 -14.92
C ASP A 59 -6.11 0.26 -13.75
N ALA A 60 -6.60 0.71 -12.60
CA ALA A 60 -5.70 1.11 -11.53
C ALA A 60 -6.27 0.81 -10.16
N PHE A 61 -5.35 0.62 -9.21
CA PHE A 61 -5.70 0.55 -7.80
C PHE A 61 -5.27 1.84 -7.12
N PHE A 62 -6.02 2.24 -6.10
CA PHE A 62 -5.73 3.48 -5.39
C PHE A 62 -6.31 3.44 -3.98
N ILE A 63 -5.82 4.35 -3.15
CA ILE A 63 -6.39 4.64 -1.84
C ILE A 63 -6.70 6.14 -1.78
N ASN A 64 -7.59 6.52 -0.88
CA ASN A 64 -7.83 7.93 -0.58
C ASN A 64 -6.96 8.31 0.61
N TYR A 65 -5.77 8.78 0.32
CA TYR A 65 -4.78 9.13 1.34
C TYR A 65 -4.82 10.64 1.59
N ASN A 66 -5.14 11.02 2.82
CA ASN A 66 -5.29 12.44 3.19
C ASN A 66 -6.25 13.16 2.23
N MET A 67 -7.37 12.50 1.92
CA MET A 67 -8.43 13.03 1.06
C MET A 67 -8.00 13.21 -0.39
N LYS A 68 -6.89 12.58 -0.78
CA LYS A 68 -6.42 12.61 -2.17
C LYS A 68 -6.36 11.20 -2.73
N ARG A 69 -6.80 11.07 -3.98
CA ARG A 69 -6.67 9.81 -4.69
C ARG A 69 -5.19 9.53 -4.93
N THR A 70 -4.70 8.42 -4.39
CA THR A 70 -3.30 8.07 -4.41
C THR A 70 -3.13 6.72 -5.09
N ALA A 71 -2.47 6.72 -6.23
CA ALA A 71 -2.32 5.51 -7.04
C ALA A 71 -1.36 4.52 -6.41
N ILE A 72 -1.68 3.24 -6.58
CA ILE A 72 -0.83 2.13 -6.15
C ILE A 72 -0.45 1.34 -7.40
N SER A 73 0.82 1.05 -7.55
CA SER A 73 1.31 0.21 -8.64
C SER A 73 2.33 -0.79 -8.13
N HIS A 74 2.53 -1.85 -8.89
CA HIS A 74 3.42 -2.93 -8.49
C HIS A 74 4.25 -3.39 -9.69
N ASP A 75 5.55 -3.40 -9.52
CA ASP A 75 6.46 -3.97 -10.49
C ASP A 75 6.67 -5.43 -10.13
N THR A 76 6.12 -6.33 -10.95
CA THR A 76 6.13 -7.76 -10.63
C THR A 76 7.53 -8.39 -10.77
N LYS A 77 8.38 -7.81 -11.58
CA LYS A 77 9.74 -8.34 -11.77
C LYS A 77 10.63 -8.03 -10.59
N LEU A 78 10.54 -6.80 -10.10
CA LEU A 78 11.38 -6.34 -8.99
C LEU A 78 10.70 -6.52 -7.65
N ASP A 79 9.41 -6.83 -7.65
CA ASP A 79 8.56 -6.89 -6.47
C ASP A 79 8.64 -5.58 -5.68
N ILE A 80 8.45 -4.48 -6.40
CA ILE A 80 8.46 -3.12 -5.84
C ILE A 80 7.03 -2.58 -5.87
N LEU A 81 6.56 -2.15 -4.72
CA LEU A 81 5.27 -1.48 -4.59
C LEU A 81 5.50 0.03 -4.60
N THR A 82 4.76 0.74 -5.43
CA THR A 82 4.85 2.20 -5.48
C THR A 82 3.54 2.81 -5.05
N ILE A 83 3.59 3.68 -4.05
CA ILE A 83 2.45 4.46 -3.59
C ILE A 83 2.77 5.91 -3.90
N SER A 84 1.93 6.54 -4.69
CA SER A 84 2.23 7.79 -5.38
C SER A 84 2.87 8.90 -4.54
N VAL A 85 2.38 9.10 -3.32
CA VAL A 85 2.91 10.16 -2.44
C VAL A 85 3.92 9.65 -1.43
N LEU A 86 4.06 8.34 -1.29
CA LEU A 86 4.93 7.73 -0.29
C LEU A 86 6.18 7.11 -0.90
N GLY A 87 6.21 6.92 -2.21
CA GLY A 87 7.38 6.38 -2.89
C GLY A 87 7.37 4.87 -3.03
N ASP A 88 8.55 4.30 -3.13
CA ASP A 88 8.73 2.89 -3.43
C ASP A 88 8.95 2.06 -2.17
N TYR A 89 8.42 0.85 -2.20
CA TYR A 89 8.46 -0.08 -1.08
C TYR A 89 8.97 -1.43 -1.53
N MET A 90 9.74 -2.06 -0.68
CA MET A 90 10.23 -3.42 -0.88
C MET A 90 9.53 -4.37 0.07
N ARG A 91 9.43 -5.63 -0.35
CA ARG A 91 8.89 -6.67 0.51
C ARG A 91 9.82 -6.90 1.69
N ASN A 92 9.25 -6.94 2.86
CA ASN A 92 10.02 -7.20 4.06
C ASN A 92 10.15 -8.71 4.30
#